data_41cfe1643aed283e88e85a701811f19b
#
_entry.id   41cfe1643aed283e88e85a701811f19b
#
_cell.length_a   1.000
_cell.length_b   1.000
_cell.length_c   1.000
_cell.angle_alpha   90.00
_cell.angle_beta   90.00
_cell.angle_gamma   90.00
#
_symmetry.space_group_name_H-M   'P 1'
#
loop_
_entity.id
_entity.type
_entity.pdbx_description
1 polymer ?
#
loop_
_entity_poly.entity_id
_entity_poly.type
_entity_poly.pdbx_seq_one_letter_code
_entity_poly.pdbx_strand_id
1 'polypeptide(L)'
;FIFEMDADFSHDPDDLPRLLYSCAKHNADVCVGSRYVPGGKIINWPKTRYWLSYYASLYVRLVLKIDIKDTTAGFICYKRKVLESIDLNNIWFVGYAFQIEMKYSAIKHGYNVKEIPIHFKDRELGQSKMNIKIFREAFIGVLKLRSKKFD
;
A
#
# COMPACT_ATOMS: atom_id res chain seq x y z
N PHE A 1 4.11 15.98 7.25
CA PHE A 1 3.59 14.63 6.99
C PHE A 1 2.33 14.72 6.13
N ILE A 2 2.13 13.73 5.27
CA ILE A 2 1.00 13.67 4.35
C ILE A 2 0.37 12.28 4.51
N PHE A 3 -0.95 12.25 4.64
CA PHE A 3 -1.69 11.00 4.79
C PHE A 3 -2.51 10.70 3.55
N GLU A 4 -2.56 9.44 3.21
CA GLU A 4 -3.48 8.85 2.26
C GLU A 4 -4.39 7.87 3.00
N MET A 5 -5.70 7.96 2.78
CA MET A 5 -6.70 7.18 3.49
C MET A 5 -7.98 7.09 2.65
N ASP A 6 -8.60 5.92 2.60
CA ASP A 6 -9.92 5.75 1.95
C ASP A 6 -11.02 6.39 2.83
N ALA A 7 -11.99 7.06 2.19
CA ALA A 7 -13.11 7.73 2.84
C ALA A 7 -14.40 6.87 2.87
N ASP A 8 -14.25 5.53 2.95
CA ASP A 8 -15.35 4.55 2.92
C ASP A 8 -15.55 3.81 4.25
N PHE A 9 -15.00 4.36 5.33
CA PHE A 9 -15.04 3.82 6.69
C PHE A 9 -14.32 2.47 6.87
N SER A 10 -13.52 2.04 5.90
CA SER A 10 -12.73 0.81 6.02
C SER A 10 -11.47 0.99 6.90
N HIS A 11 -10.97 2.21 6.99
CA HIS A 11 -9.85 2.59 7.85
C HIS A 11 -10.32 3.34 9.08
N ASP A 12 -9.71 3.04 10.24
CA ASP A 12 -10.01 3.72 11.50
C ASP A 12 -9.15 5.00 11.61
N PRO A 13 -9.77 6.19 11.74
CA PRO A 13 -9.03 7.43 11.93
C PRO A 13 -8.15 7.44 13.20
N ASP A 14 -8.49 6.65 14.20
CA ASP A 14 -7.72 6.53 15.45
C ASP A 14 -6.34 5.86 15.23
N ASP A 15 -6.12 5.25 14.06
CA ASP A 15 -4.80 4.76 13.66
C ASP A 15 -3.87 5.85 13.10
N LEU A 16 -4.38 7.03 12.71
CA LEU A 16 -3.56 8.15 12.19
C LEU A 16 -2.42 8.56 13.13
N PRO A 17 -2.63 8.73 14.46
CA PRO A 17 -1.54 9.03 15.37
C PRO A 17 -0.45 7.96 15.42
N ARG A 18 -0.81 6.68 15.24
CA ARG A 18 0.14 5.56 15.26
C ARG A 18 1.03 5.56 14.02
N LEU A 19 0.45 5.83 12.84
CA LEU A 19 1.21 5.99 11.60
C LEU A 19 2.16 7.19 11.71
N LEU A 20 1.65 8.33 12.20
CA LEU A 20 2.45 9.54 12.41
C LEU A 20 3.62 9.27 13.36
N TYR A 21 3.37 8.61 14.49
CA TYR A 21 4.39 8.29 15.47
C TYR A 21 5.51 7.43 14.90
N SER A 22 5.16 6.46 14.05
CA SER A 22 6.15 5.62 13.35
C SER A 22 7.08 6.47 12.45
N CYS A 23 6.52 7.44 11.73
CA CYS A 23 7.31 8.35 10.89
C CYS A 23 8.11 9.38 11.71
N ALA A 24 7.53 9.89 12.81
CA ALA A 24 8.15 10.95 13.60
C ALA A 24 9.24 10.43 14.56
N LYS A 25 9.07 9.22 15.13
CA LYS A 25 9.91 8.71 16.22
C LYS A 25 10.63 7.39 15.92
N HIS A 26 10.15 6.58 14.98
CA HIS A 26 10.70 5.25 14.70
C HIS A 26 11.46 5.16 13.37
N ASN A 27 11.97 6.27 12.87
CA ASN A 27 12.79 6.33 11.66
C ASN A 27 12.13 5.74 10.40
N ALA A 28 10.79 5.73 10.32
CA ALA A 28 10.12 5.45 9.06
C ALA A 28 10.06 6.74 8.23
N ASP A 29 10.30 6.64 6.92
CA ASP A 29 10.04 7.74 5.99
C ASP A 29 8.64 7.60 5.38
N VAL A 30 8.17 6.35 5.28
CA VAL A 30 6.81 5.97 4.92
C VAL A 30 6.30 4.95 5.93
N CYS A 31 5.10 5.15 6.46
CA CYS A 31 4.43 4.19 7.33
C CYS A 31 3.15 3.70 6.70
N VAL A 32 3.02 2.39 6.52
CA VAL A 32 1.89 1.70 5.90
C VAL A 32 1.04 1.05 6.98
N GLY A 33 -0.25 1.33 7.02
CA GLY A 33 -1.23 0.58 7.79
C GLY A 33 -1.49 -0.76 7.12
N SER A 34 -0.98 -1.84 7.71
CA SER A 34 -0.93 -3.17 7.11
C SER A 34 -1.93 -4.14 7.73
N ARG A 35 -2.61 -4.89 6.88
CA ARG A 35 -3.53 -5.96 7.26
C ARG A 35 -2.80 -7.28 7.51
N TYR A 36 -1.57 -7.43 7.03
CA TYR A 36 -0.86 -8.71 6.95
C TYR A 36 0.38 -8.82 7.85
N VAL A 37 0.68 -7.80 8.63
CA VAL A 37 1.68 -7.90 9.69
C VAL A 37 1.07 -8.45 10.98
N PRO A 38 1.85 -9.02 11.92
CA PRO A 38 1.34 -9.49 13.20
C PRO A 38 0.52 -8.42 13.92
N GLY A 39 -0.71 -8.77 14.32
CA GLY A 39 -1.69 -7.84 14.90
C GLY A 39 -2.63 -7.17 13.89
N GLY A 40 -2.35 -7.23 12.59
CA GLY A 40 -3.27 -6.79 11.55
C GLY A 40 -4.48 -7.72 11.43
N LYS A 41 -5.64 -7.15 11.14
CA LYS A 41 -6.89 -7.92 10.99
C LYS A 41 -7.71 -7.40 9.82
N ILE A 42 -8.46 -8.32 9.20
CA ILE A 42 -9.47 -8.01 8.20
C ILE A 42 -10.81 -8.52 8.72
N ILE A 43 -11.78 -7.64 8.80
CA ILE A 43 -13.09 -7.88 9.36
C ILE A 43 -14.11 -7.93 8.24
N ASN A 44 -14.98 -8.94 8.23
CA ASN A 44 -16.10 -9.13 7.32
C ASN A 44 -15.75 -9.39 5.84
N TRP A 45 -14.51 -9.75 5.50
CA TRP A 45 -14.20 -10.18 4.15
C TRP A 45 -14.52 -11.65 3.92
N PRO A 46 -15.05 -12.01 2.74
CA PRO A 46 -15.08 -13.40 2.30
C PRO A 46 -13.67 -13.99 2.26
N LYS A 47 -13.51 -15.26 2.64
CA LYS A 47 -12.22 -15.96 2.64
C LYS A 47 -11.53 -15.93 1.28
N THR A 48 -12.31 -16.05 0.19
CA THR A 48 -11.80 -15.98 -1.18
C THR A 48 -11.13 -14.63 -1.48
N ARG A 49 -11.75 -13.52 -1.06
CA ARG A 49 -11.18 -12.16 -1.22
C ARG A 49 -9.91 -11.98 -0.39
N TYR A 50 -9.91 -12.52 0.84
CA TYR A 50 -8.72 -12.49 1.70
C TYR A 50 -7.53 -13.16 1.01
N TRP A 51 -7.70 -14.41 0.58
CA TRP A 51 -6.62 -15.17 -0.04
C TRP A 51 -6.16 -14.57 -1.37
N LEU A 52 -7.10 -14.07 -2.19
CA LEU A 52 -6.75 -13.37 -3.42
C LEU A 52 -5.85 -12.14 -3.15
N SER A 53 -6.22 -11.32 -2.19
CA SER A 53 -5.44 -10.13 -1.81
C SER A 53 -4.09 -10.48 -1.20
N TYR A 54 -4.05 -11.50 -0.35
CA TYR A 54 -2.82 -11.98 0.27
C TYR A 54 -1.82 -12.49 -0.78
N TYR A 55 -2.27 -13.37 -1.68
CA TYR A 55 -1.41 -13.89 -2.74
C TYR A 55 -1.02 -12.84 -3.78
N ALA A 56 -1.88 -11.86 -4.04
CA ALA A 56 -1.51 -10.70 -4.86
C ALA A 56 -0.33 -9.93 -4.23
N SER A 57 -0.39 -9.66 -2.92
CA SER A 57 0.71 -9.01 -2.21
C SER A 57 1.98 -9.88 -2.19
N LEU A 58 1.84 -11.20 -2.01
CA LEU A 58 2.97 -12.13 -2.07
C LEU A 58 3.65 -12.13 -3.45
N TYR A 59 2.84 -12.14 -4.52
CA TYR A 59 3.35 -12.04 -5.89
C TYR A 59 4.18 -10.76 -6.10
N VAL A 60 3.64 -9.60 -5.69
CA VAL A 60 4.33 -8.31 -5.80
C VAL A 60 5.66 -8.33 -5.06
N ARG A 61 5.69 -8.85 -3.83
CA ARG A 61 6.90 -8.99 -3.01
C ARG A 61 7.98 -9.80 -3.71
N LEU A 62 7.59 -10.94 -4.28
CA LEU A 62 8.52 -11.84 -4.98
C LEU A 62 9.06 -11.20 -6.26
N VAL A 63 8.19 -10.57 -7.06
CA VAL A 63 8.59 -9.95 -8.33
C VAL A 63 9.46 -8.72 -8.11
N LEU A 64 9.06 -7.82 -7.21
CA LEU A 64 9.78 -6.57 -6.96
C LEU A 64 10.92 -6.72 -5.95
N LYS A 65 11.01 -7.88 -5.27
CA LYS A 65 12.00 -8.18 -4.21
C LYS A 65 11.95 -7.14 -3.07
N ILE A 66 10.75 -6.84 -2.58
CA ILE A 66 10.51 -5.90 -1.48
C ILE A 66 9.95 -6.63 -0.26
N ASP A 67 10.23 -6.11 0.93
CA ASP A 67 9.71 -6.68 2.19
C ASP A 67 8.57 -5.84 2.76
N ILE A 68 7.54 -5.58 1.94
CA ILE A 68 6.28 -4.98 2.34
C ILE A 68 5.19 -6.04 2.24
N LYS A 69 4.58 -6.42 3.37
CA LYS A 69 3.59 -7.51 3.42
C LYS A 69 2.27 -7.11 2.80
N ASP A 70 1.85 -5.86 2.97
CA ASP A 70 0.63 -5.31 2.41
C ASP A 70 0.92 -4.29 1.29
N THR A 71 1.24 -4.81 0.12
CA THR A 71 1.65 -3.98 -1.01
C THR A 71 0.52 -3.14 -1.60
N THR A 72 -0.73 -3.53 -1.37
CA THR A 72 -1.94 -2.86 -1.90
C THR A 72 -2.64 -1.95 -0.89
N ALA A 73 -2.11 -1.83 0.33
CA ALA A 73 -2.69 -0.95 1.33
C ALA A 73 -2.67 0.52 0.88
N GLY A 74 -3.78 1.23 1.09
CA GLY A 74 -3.95 2.65 0.79
C GLY A 74 -3.99 3.55 2.03
N PHE A 75 -3.73 3.01 3.22
CA PHE A 75 -3.63 3.79 4.45
C PHE A 75 -2.16 4.05 4.76
N ILE A 76 -1.67 5.24 4.42
CA ILE A 76 -0.24 5.52 4.43
C ILE A 76 0.03 6.91 5.00
N CYS A 77 1.12 7.02 5.77
CA CYS A 77 1.71 8.28 6.18
C CYS A 77 3.07 8.44 5.50
N TYR A 78 3.27 9.56 4.79
CA TYR A 78 4.53 9.92 4.16
C TYR A 78 5.18 11.10 4.88
N LYS A 79 6.50 11.07 5.01
CA LYS A 79 7.25 12.32 5.17
C LYS A 79 7.19 13.11 3.85
N ARG A 80 7.00 14.41 3.91
CA ARG A 80 6.88 15.28 2.74
C ARG A 80 8.04 15.11 1.74
N LYS A 81 9.26 15.00 2.24
CA LYS A 81 10.47 14.78 1.42
C LYS A 81 10.39 13.57 0.49
N VAL A 82 9.65 12.51 0.88
CA VAL A 82 9.47 11.30 0.05
C VAL A 82 8.66 11.63 -1.19
N LEU A 83 7.55 12.37 -1.03
CA LEU A 83 6.69 12.74 -2.16
C LEU A 83 7.36 13.80 -3.05
N GLU A 84 8.20 14.66 -2.49
CA GLU A 84 8.98 15.65 -3.24
C GLU A 84 10.10 15.02 -4.08
N SER A 85 10.59 13.83 -3.69
CA SER A 85 11.65 13.12 -4.42
C SER A 85 11.11 12.19 -5.52
N ILE A 86 9.82 11.86 -5.48
CA ILE A 86 9.19 11.00 -6.49
C ILE A 86 8.59 11.88 -7.57
N ASP A 87 8.93 11.63 -8.83
CA ASP A 87 8.25 12.29 -9.95
C ASP A 87 6.82 11.78 -10.08
N LEU A 88 5.89 12.48 -9.42
CA LEU A 88 4.47 12.14 -9.40
C LEU A 88 3.81 12.24 -10.77
N ASN A 89 4.39 13.01 -11.72
CA ASN A 89 3.88 13.11 -13.08
C ASN A 89 4.23 11.87 -13.91
N ASN A 90 5.22 11.09 -13.49
CA ASN A 90 5.66 9.86 -14.15
C ASN A 90 5.19 8.58 -13.43
N ILE A 91 4.10 8.66 -12.68
CA ILE A 91 3.43 7.48 -12.13
C ILE A 91 2.61 6.81 -13.23
N TRP A 92 2.82 5.52 -13.42
CA TRP A 92 2.24 4.76 -14.53
C TRP A 92 0.86 4.20 -14.23
N PHE A 93 0.56 3.97 -12.95
CA PHE A 93 -0.61 3.19 -12.56
C PHE A 93 -1.61 4.00 -11.76
N VAL A 94 -2.84 3.48 -11.74
CA VAL A 94 -3.96 4.00 -10.94
C VAL A 94 -4.51 2.89 -10.03
N GLY A 95 -5.29 3.26 -9.02
CA GLY A 95 -5.91 2.32 -8.11
C GLY A 95 -4.92 1.47 -7.31
N TYR A 96 -5.13 0.15 -7.24
CA TYR A 96 -4.26 -0.73 -6.44
C TYR A 96 -2.81 -0.77 -6.91
N ALA A 97 -2.59 -0.69 -8.22
CA ALA A 97 -1.24 -0.70 -8.78
C ALA A 97 -0.49 0.61 -8.48
N PHE A 98 -1.19 1.73 -8.35
CA PHE A 98 -0.65 2.99 -7.84
C PHE A 98 -0.03 2.81 -6.46
N GLN A 99 -0.73 2.13 -5.54
CA GLN A 99 -0.24 1.86 -4.19
C GLN A 99 1.06 1.04 -4.19
N ILE A 100 1.16 0.10 -5.10
CA ILE A 100 2.37 -0.72 -5.29
C ILE A 100 3.52 0.15 -5.81
N GLU A 101 3.26 0.97 -6.83
CA GLU A 101 4.26 1.83 -7.46
C GLU A 101 4.80 2.87 -6.48
N MET A 102 3.95 3.53 -5.70
CA MET A 102 4.37 4.53 -4.72
C MET A 102 5.30 3.95 -3.65
N LYS A 103 4.96 2.78 -3.08
CA LYS A 103 5.81 2.10 -2.10
C LYS A 103 7.13 1.66 -2.73
N TYR A 104 7.07 1.12 -3.94
CA TYR A 104 8.27 0.68 -4.66
C TYR A 104 9.18 1.85 -5.01
N SER A 105 8.61 2.98 -5.48
CA SER A 105 9.36 4.21 -5.74
C SER A 105 10.06 4.71 -4.48
N ALA A 106 9.37 4.78 -3.35
CA ALA A 106 9.97 5.18 -2.08
C ALA A 106 11.16 4.28 -1.71
N ILE A 107 11.02 2.96 -1.85
CA ILE A 107 12.11 2.01 -1.58
C ILE A 107 13.27 2.22 -2.54
N LYS A 108 13.02 2.46 -3.82
CA LYS A 108 14.06 2.68 -4.84
C LYS A 108 14.85 3.97 -4.61
N HIS A 109 14.21 5.00 -4.05
CA HIS A 109 14.88 6.22 -3.60
C HIS A 109 15.58 6.09 -2.24
N GLY A 110 15.65 4.88 -1.68
CA GLY A 110 16.37 4.61 -0.43
C GLY A 110 15.61 4.97 0.84
N TYR A 111 14.31 5.24 0.75
CA TYR A 111 13.50 5.56 1.94
C TYR A 111 13.11 4.31 2.73
N ASN A 112 13.04 4.48 4.03
CA ASN A 112 12.66 3.44 4.96
C ASN A 112 11.13 3.33 5.06
N VAL A 113 10.58 2.26 4.48
CA VAL A 113 9.15 1.96 4.53
C VAL A 113 8.89 0.95 5.65
N LYS A 114 8.02 1.31 6.59
CA LYS A 114 7.60 0.44 7.70
C LYS A 114 6.12 0.15 7.65
N GLU A 115 5.74 -0.99 8.20
CA GLU A 115 4.35 -1.40 8.35
C GLU A 115 3.96 -1.44 9.82
N ILE A 116 2.77 -0.96 10.15
CA ILE A 116 2.13 -1.17 11.44
C ILE A 116 0.80 -1.88 11.27
N PRO A 117 0.38 -2.71 12.23
CA PRO A 117 -0.89 -3.41 12.13
C PRO A 117 -2.07 -2.46 12.24
N ILE A 118 -3.06 -2.66 11.38
CA ILE A 118 -4.37 -1.99 11.45
C ILE A 118 -5.50 -3.02 11.43
N HIS A 119 -6.68 -2.60 11.87
CA HIS A 119 -7.91 -3.35 11.71
C HIS A 119 -8.70 -2.77 10.54
N PHE A 120 -8.75 -3.52 9.46
CA PHE A 120 -9.47 -3.13 8.24
C PHE A 120 -10.87 -3.75 8.25
N LYS A 121 -11.91 -2.94 8.16
CA LYS A 121 -13.30 -3.40 8.00
C LYS A 121 -13.67 -3.45 6.52
N ASP A 122 -14.61 -4.33 6.15
CA ASP A 122 -15.20 -4.18 4.83
C ASP A 122 -15.98 -2.87 4.75
N ARG A 123 -15.93 -2.24 3.59
CA ARG A 123 -16.62 -0.95 3.38
C ARG A 123 -18.11 -1.10 3.67
N GLU A 124 -18.68 -0.11 4.31
CA GLU A 124 -20.13 -0.06 4.59
C GLU A 124 -20.91 0.49 3.39
N LEU A 125 -20.25 1.29 2.53
CA LEU A 125 -20.83 1.94 1.38
C LEU A 125 -20.04 1.66 0.11
N GLY A 126 -20.74 1.54 -1.02
CA GLY A 126 -20.14 1.37 -2.34
C GLY A 126 -19.87 -0.09 -2.73
N GLN A 127 -19.56 -0.29 -4.01
CA GLN A 127 -19.22 -1.61 -4.57
C GLN A 127 -17.73 -1.70 -4.88
N SER A 128 -17.17 -2.92 -4.77
CA SER A 128 -15.79 -3.16 -5.17
C SER A 128 -15.64 -2.97 -6.68
N LYS A 129 -14.74 -2.06 -7.09
CA LYS A 129 -14.40 -1.84 -8.50
C LYS A 129 -13.44 -2.90 -9.05
N MET A 130 -13.10 -3.93 -8.27
CA MET A 130 -12.19 -4.98 -8.71
C MET A 130 -12.86 -5.90 -9.72
N ASN A 131 -12.34 -5.90 -10.94
CA ASN A 131 -12.69 -6.87 -11.96
C ASN A 131 -11.43 -7.60 -12.48
N ILE A 132 -11.62 -8.70 -13.20
CA ILE A 132 -10.53 -9.54 -13.73
C ILE A 132 -9.58 -8.73 -14.66
N LYS A 133 -10.10 -7.74 -15.38
CA LYS A 133 -9.30 -6.90 -16.27
C LYS A 133 -8.30 -6.06 -15.48
N ILE A 134 -8.76 -5.39 -14.42
CA ILE A 134 -7.91 -4.59 -13.50
C ILE A 134 -6.85 -5.47 -12.84
N PHE A 135 -7.23 -6.69 -12.43
CA PHE A 135 -6.29 -7.63 -11.83
C PHE A 135 -5.18 -8.05 -12.82
N ARG A 136 -5.55 -8.37 -14.07
CA ARG A 136 -4.58 -8.75 -15.11
C ARG A 136 -3.66 -7.58 -15.49
N GLU A 137 -4.20 -6.37 -15.60
CA GLU A 137 -3.42 -5.16 -15.86
C GLU A 137 -2.42 -4.89 -14.72
N ALA A 138 -2.83 -5.03 -13.48
CA ALA A 138 -1.95 -4.90 -12.32
C ALA A 138 -0.86 -5.98 -12.31
N PHE A 139 -1.19 -7.23 -12.65
CA PHE A 139 -0.24 -8.33 -12.72
C PHE A 139 0.89 -8.06 -13.73
N ILE A 140 0.52 -7.68 -14.96
CA ILE A 140 1.50 -7.33 -16.01
C ILE A 140 2.25 -6.04 -15.62
N GLY A 141 1.54 -5.08 -15.03
CA GLY A 141 2.09 -3.82 -14.58
C GLY A 141 3.24 -4.00 -13.59
N VAL A 142 3.11 -4.92 -12.64
CA VAL A 142 4.17 -5.22 -11.65
C VAL A 142 5.44 -5.75 -12.33
N LEU A 143 5.31 -6.59 -13.36
CA LEU A 143 6.48 -7.03 -14.14
C LEU A 143 7.17 -5.87 -14.85
N LYS A 144 6.40 -4.96 -15.46
CA LYS A 144 6.93 -3.75 -16.11
C LYS A 144 7.58 -2.82 -15.08
N LEU A 145 6.98 -2.67 -13.90
CA LEU A 145 7.48 -1.83 -12.83
C LEU A 145 8.88 -2.23 -12.36
N ARG A 146 9.20 -3.54 -12.41
CA ARG A 146 10.53 -4.05 -12.08
C ARG A 146 11.63 -3.45 -12.97
N SER A 147 11.31 -3.13 -14.24
CA SER A 147 12.24 -2.56 -15.22
C SER A 147 12.20 -1.03 -15.28
N LYS A 148 11.30 -0.39 -14.52
CA LYS A 148 11.23 1.07 -14.44
C LYS A 148 12.51 1.61 -13.82
N LYS A 149 13.10 2.62 -14.47
CA LYS A 149 14.17 3.42 -13.87
C LYS A 149 13.56 4.46 -12.95
N PHE A 150 14.16 4.63 -11.80
CA PHE A 150 13.79 5.63 -10.80
C PHE A 150 14.98 6.57 -10.71
N ASP A 151 14.83 7.71 -11.35
CA ASP A 151 15.83 8.79 -11.36
C ASP A 151 15.52 9.76 -10.23
#